data_6f94cf797f4684260b0f421caaf0ea22
#
_entry.id   6f94cf797f4684260b0f421caaf0ea22
#
_cell.length_a   1.000
_cell.length_b   1.000
_cell.length_c   1.000
_cell.angle_alpha   90.00
_cell.angle_beta   90.00
_cell.angle_gamma   90.00
#
_symmetry.space_group_name_H-M   'P 1'
#
loop_
_entity.id
_entity.type
_entity.pdbx_description
1 polymer ?
#
loop_
_entity_poly.entity_id
_entity_poly.type
_entity_poly.pdbx_seq_one_letter_code
_entity_poly.pdbx_strand_id
1 'polypeptide(L)'
;MHDVYLYGMILKSNSFLLQESYPEPDSYGEIQEKYSLTGGETGTAATVLASLGCQIKMDGNHMGRNTYPLIKSFYEERKVDVSALHYDEDYEGLEDYILIDQKTRTCFGTFNHYYNEETKRWNHPNQEDISRAKVVGLDPFFGEDAIEVAKWCEELNKPYVVIDCAYDSPMHELSAVNVISNEYIRGNYKALTREEIYRRYTEHTKGLVILTLGAKEVMYGRKGEAPHFFKPYAVDVVSTLGAGDTFKAGCIYALLHGMNDEEIVSFASACAGIACTKFPIPLNPPTLEEIHALQQARD
;
A
#
# COMPACT_ATOMS: atom_id res chain seq x y z
N MET A 1 -18.14 -4.42 13.93
CA MET A 1 -17.35 -5.46 13.21
C MET A 1 -16.89 -4.80 11.94
N HIS A 2 -15.61 -4.90 11.59
CA HIS A 2 -15.05 -4.33 10.37
C HIS A 2 -14.70 -5.46 9.40
N ASP A 3 -14.73 -5.18 8.10
CA ASP A 3 -14.19 -6.13 7.13
C ASP A 3 -12.66 -6.11 7.20
N VAL A 4 -12.08 -4.91 7.29
CA VAL A 4 -10.64 -4.70 7.26
C VAL A 4 -10.18 -3.79 8.40
N TYR A 5 -9.11 -4.18 9.10
CA TYR A 5 -8.32 -3.31 9.96
C TYR A 5 -7.02 -2.98 9.26
N LEU A 6 -6.68 -1.71 9.16
CA LEU A 6 -5.45 -1.23 8.53
C LEU A 6 -4.55 -0.58 9.60
N TYR A 7 -3.30 -1.03 9.67
CA TYR A 7 -2.31 -0.47 10.57
C TYR A 7 -1.06 -0.08 9.80
N GLY A 8 -0.79 1.22 9.68
CA GLY A 8 0.35 1.68 8.91
C GLY A 8 0.36 3.17 8.62
N MET A 9 1.10 3.55 7.58
CA MET A 9 1.41 4.92 7.22
C MET A 9 0.23 5.64 6.57
N ILE A 10 -0.15 6.78 7.18
CA ILE A 10 -1.18 7.69 6.70
C ILE A 10 -0.59 9.10 6.69
N LEU A 11 -0.61 9.77 5.56
CA LEU A 11 0.00 11.09 5.44
C LEU A 11 -0.80 12.02 4.52
N LYS A 12 -0.43 13.27 4.52
CA LYS A 12 -0.88 14.23 3.51
C LYS A 12 0.15 14.24 2.39
N SER A 13 -0.30 13.90 1.19
CA SER A 13 0.53 13.87 -0.02
C SER A 13 0.31 15.13 -0.85
N ASN A 14 1.39 15.85 -1.14
CA ASN A 14 1.41 17.04 -1.96
C ASN A 14 2.01 16.69 -3.33
N SER A 15 1.16 16.50 -4.34
CA SER A 15 1.58 16.09 -5.68
C SER A 15 1.57 17.27 -6.64
N PHE A 16 2.62 17.42 -7.42
CA PHE A 16 2.83 18.49 -8.40
C PHE A 16 3.08 17.87 -9.77
N LEU A 17 2.14 18.08 -10.71
CA LEU A 17 2.33 17.70 -12.10
C LEU A 17 3.12 18.80 -12.78
N LEU A 18 4.26 18.44 -13.34
CA LEU A 18 5.10 19.35 -14.11
C LEU A 18 4.58 19.43 -15.54
N GLN A 19 4.63 20.63 -16.11
CA GLN A 19 4.27 20.86 -17.52
C GLN A 19 5.24 20.14 -18.47
N GLU A 20 6.52 20.09 -18.07
CA GLU A 20 7.61 19.45 -18.82
C GLU A 20 8.32 18.40 -17.96
N SER A 21 9.47 17.93 -18.39
CA SER A 21 10.31 17.03 -17.62
C SER A 21 10.84 17.71 -16.35
N TYR A 22 11.29 16.91 -15.39
CA TYR A 22 11.95 17.37 -14.17
C TYR A 22 13.09 18.33 -14.53
N PRO A 23 13.13 19.55 -13.94
CA PRO A 23 14.08 20.58 -14.34
C PRO A 23 15.51 20.21 -13.94
N GLU A 24 16.48 20.64 -14.76
CA GLU A 24 17.89 20.57 -14.42
C GLU A 24 18.21 21.50 -13.24
N PRO A 25 19.30 21.25 -12.48
CA PRO A 25 19.76 22.15 -11.43
C PRO A 25 19.90 23.60 -11.96
N ASP A 26 19.57 24.57 -11.10
CA ASP A 26 19.62 26.02 -11.41
C ASP A 26 18.66 26.48 -12.52
N SER A 27 17.64 25.65 -12.85
CA SER A 27 16.60 26.01 -13.82
C SER A 27 15.21 26.11 -13.19
N TYR A 28 14.27 26.67 -13.93
CA TYR A 28 12.87 26.80 -13.53
C TYR A 28 12.04 25.66 -14.12
N GLY A 29 11.09 25.12 -13.34
CA GLY A 29 10.10 24.15 -13.80
C GLY A 29 8.69 24.67 -13.50
N GLU A 30 7.80 24.62 -14.49
CA GLU A 30 6.40 25.04 -14.35
C GLU A 30 5.56 23.88 -13.77
N ILE A 31 4.76 24.18 -12.74
CA ILE A 31 3.75 23.27 -12.19
C ILE A 31 2.44 23.51 -12.93
N GLN A 32 1.96 22.50 -13.64
CA GLN A 32 0.70 22.54 -14.37
C GLN A 32 -0.49 22.32 -13.42
N GLU A 33 -0.39 21.34 -12.52
CA GLU A 33 -1.44 20.99 -11.56
C GLU A 33 -0.82 20.65 -10.20
N LYS A 34 -1.57 20.94 -9.13
CA LYS A 34 -1.17 20.59 -7.77
C LYS A 34 -2.31 20.00 -6.99
N TYR A 35 -2.01 19.01 -6.16
CA TYR A 35 -2.97 18.36 -5.27
C TYR A 35 -2.38 18.23 -3.87
N SER A 36 -3.21 18.42 -2.85
CA SER A 36 -2.92 18.11 -1.45
C SER A 36 -4.02 17.20 -0.94
N LEU A 37 -3.75 15.91 -0.86
CA LEU A 37 -4.72 14.85 -0.58
C LEU A 37 -4.16 13.88 0.46
N THR A 38 -4.97 12.91 0.88
CA THR A 38 -4.48 11.80 1.69
C THR A 38 -3.59 10.88 0.86
N GLY A 39 -2.59 10.29 1.52
CA GLY A 39 -1.62 9.38 0.94
C GLY A 39 -1.04 8.43 2.00
N GLY A 40 0.10 7.85 1.70
CA GLY A 40 0.71 6.77 2.46
C GLY A 40 0.13 5.41 2.06
N GLU A 41 0.85 4.36 2.38
CA GLU A 41 0.52 2.98 1.98
C GLU A 41 -0.83 2.55 2.55
N THR A 42 -1.06 2.78 3.84
CA THR A 42 -2.35 2.53 4.50
C THR A 42 -3.42 3.51 4.04
N GLY A 43 -3.08 4.80 3.86
CA GLY A 43 -4.03 5.79 3.36
C GLY A 43 -4.55 5.46 1.97
N THR A 44 -3.66 5.13 1.03
CA THR A 44 -4.04 4.72 -0.33
C THR A 44 -4.87 3.43 -0.31
N ALA A 45 -4.44 2.42 0.47
CA ALA A 45 -5.19 1.17 0.61
C ALA A 45 -6.61 1.40 1.16
N ALA A 46 -6.78 2.26 2.17
CA ALA A 46 -8.09 2.61 2.72
C ALA A 46 -8.99 3.27 1.68
N THR A 47 -8.44 4.19 0.89
CA THR A 47 -9.17 4.86 -0.19
C THR A 47 -9.72 3.86 -1.21
N VAL A 48 -8.86 2.95 -1.66
CA VAL A 48 -9.23 1.91 -2.64
C VAL A 48 -10.25 0.93 -2.04
N LEU A 49 -10.00 0.40 -0.84
CA LEU A 49 -10.92 -0.54 -0.18
C LEU A 49 -12.29 0.09 0.10
N ALA A 50 -12.34 1.38 0.44
CA ALA A 50 -13.60 2.10 0.63
C ALA A 50 -14.38 2.20 -0.70
N SER A 51 -13.72 2.45 -1.83
CA SER A 51 -14.37 2.47 -3.15
C SER A 51 -14.88 1.08 -3.57
N LEU A 52 -14.25 0.01 -3.08
CA LEU A 52 -14.70 -1.37 -3.28
C LEU A 52 -15.80 -1.81 -2.29
N GLY A 53 -16.26 -0.90 -1.41
CA GLY A 53 -17.39 -1.14 -0.50
C GLY A 53 -17.05 -1.83 0.81
N CYS A 54 -15.76 -1.94 1.18
CA CYS A 54 -15.33 -2.52 2.45
C CYS A 54 -15.63 -1.61 3.64
N GLN A 55 -15.95 -2.21 4.80
CA GLN A 55 -16.01 -1.53 6.09
C GLN A 55 -14.61 -1.56 6.73
N ILE A 56 -14.00 -0.39 6.89
CA ILE A 56 -12.60 -0.24 7.24
C ILE A 56 -12.47 0.48 8.58
N LYS A 57 -11.56 0.02 9.43
CA LYS A 57 -10.99 0.80 10.53
C LYS A 57 -9.53 1.07 10.26
N MET A 58 -9.13 2.34 10.39
CA MET A 58 -7.74 2.79 10.20
C MET A 58 -7.07 3.09 11.53
N ASP A 59 -5.80 2.70 11.62
CA ASP A 59 -4.90 2.99 12.73
C ASP A 59 -3.48 3.16 12.20
N GLY A 60 -2.58 3.76 12.99
CA GLY A 60 -1.19 3.94 12.57
C GLY A 60 -0.52 5.14 13.20
N ASN A 61 0.12 5.97 12.37
CA ASN A 61 0.84 7.15 12.84
C ASN A 61 -0.09 8.25 13.37
N HIS A 62 0.46 9.08 14.26
CA HIS A 62 -0.24 10.25 14.78
C HIS A 62 -0.46 11.29 13.68
N MET A 63 -1.60 11.97 13.75
CA MET A 63 -1.96 13.09 12.89
C MET A 63 -1.60 14.40 13.56
N GLY A 64 -1.07 15.34 12.80
CA GLY A 64 -0.76 16.68 13.29
C GLY A 64 -1.69 17.77 12.76
N ARG A 65 -1.39 19.02 13.11
CA ARG A 65 -2.18 20.20 12.76
C ARG A 65 -2.47 20.35 11.26
N ASN A 66 -1.49 20.01 10.42
CA ASN A 66 -1.59 20.17 8.97
C ASN A 66 -2.23 18.97 8.25
N THR A 67 -2.37 17.84 8.94
CA THR A 67 -2.83 16.58 8.33
C THR A 67 -4.19 16.13 8.83
N TYR A 68 -4.44 16.27 10.15
CA TYR A 68 -5.66 15.74 10.78
C TYR A 68 -6.97 16.23 10.15
N PRO A 69 -7.19 17.56 9.93
CA PRO A 69 -8.47 18.03 9.39
C PRO A 69 -8.79 17.45 8.01
N LEU A 70 -7.76 17.41 7.13
CA LEU A 70 -7.90 16.87 5.77
C LEU A 70 -8.17 15.37 5.80
N ILE A 71 -7.34 14.61 6.53
CA ILE A 71 -7.40 13.14 6.57
C ILE A 71 -8.70 12.69 7.22
N LYS A 72 -9.08 13.28 8.35
CA LYS A 72 -10.32 12.95 9.04
C LYS A 72 -11.54 13.20 8.16
N SER A 73 -11.70 14.40 7.62
CA SER A 73 -12.84 14.74 6.75
C SER A 73 -12.92 13.80 5.54
N PHE A 74 -11.79 13.56 4.87
CA PHE A 74 -11.73 12.72 3.69
C PHE A 74 -12.24 11.29 3.94
N TYR A 75 -11.83 10.68 5.05
CA TYR A 75 -12.22 9.30 5.36
C TYR A 75 -13.60 9.18 6.00
N GLU A 76 -14.02 10.14 6.84
CA GLU A 76 -15.38 10.17 7.39
C GLU A 76 -16.43 10.26 6.28
N GLU A 77 -16.21 11.08 5.25
CA GLU A 77 -17.09 11.17 4.06
C GLU A 77 -17.22 9.83 3.34
N ARG A 78 -16.19 8.97 3.41
CA ARG A 78 -16.15 7.62 2.82
C ARG A 78 -16.54 6.52 3.78
N LYS A 79 -17.04 6.89 4.96
CA LYS A 79 -17.48 5.96 6.02
C LYS A 79 -16.40 5.02 6.53
N VAL A 80 -15.14 5.44 6.46
CA VAL A 80 -14.03 4.75 7.10
C VAL A 80 -14.00 5.13 8.57
N ASP A 81 -13.85 4.16 9.46
CA ASP A 81 -13.70 4.40 10.89
C ASP A 81 -12.28 4.93 11.18
N VAL A 82 -12.20 6.18 11.53
CA VAL A 82 -10.98 6.93 11.89
C VAL A 82 -10.86 7.16 13.39
N SER A 83 -11.66 6.49 14.21
CA SER A 83 -11.72 6.71 15.67
C SER A 83 -10.40 6.36 16.40
N ALA A 84 -9.53 5.57 15.77
CA ALA A 84 -8.21 5.26 16.32
C ALA A 84 -7.14 6.30 15.95
N LEU A 85 -7.39 7.21 15.01
CA LEU A 85 -6.40 8.21 14.61
C LEU A 85 -6.17 9.23 15.74
N HIS A 86 -4.97 9.21 16.29
CA HIS A 86 -4.58 10.14 17.36
C HIS A 86 -4.20 11.50 16.78
N TYR A 87 -4.79 12.58 17.32
CA TYR A 87 -4.41 13.96 17.02
C TYR A 87 -3.43 14.48 18.05
N ASP A 88 -2.26 14.92 17.58
CA ASP A 88 -1.21 15.55 18.39
C ASP A 88 -1.12 17.04 17.99
N GLU A 89 -1.51 17.95 18.88
CA GLU A 89 -1.54 19.40 18.64
C GLU A 89 -0.15 20.03 18.55
N ASP A 90 0.85 19.37 19.11
CA ASP A 90 2.26 19.84 19.10
C ASP A 90 3.02 19.31 17.86
N TYR A 91 2.36 18.54 17.02
CA TYR A 91 2.92 17.96 15.80
C TYR A 91 2.31 18.60 14.55
N GLU A 92 3.12 18.78 13.50
CA GLU A 92 2.61 19.29 12.22
C GLU A 92 1.90 18.22 11.39
N GLY A 93 2.31 16.98 11.56
CA GLY A 93 1.84 15.84 10.77
C GLY A 93 2.84 15.41 9.71
N LEU A 94 2.68 14.20 9.22
CA LEU A 94 3.56 13.62 8.22
C LEU A 94 3.09 13.98 6.82
N GLU A 95 3.98 14.60 6.06
CA GLU A 95 3.71 15.01 4.66
C GLU A 95 4.79 14.49 3.73
N ASP A 96 4.42 14.23 2.49
CA ASP A 96 5.34 14.05 1.38
C ASP A 96 5.07 15.08 0.26
N TYR A 97 6.07 15.22 -0.62
CA TYR A 97 6.05 16.09 -1.78
C TYR A 97 6.51 15.31 -2.99
N ILE A 98 5.64 15.21 -3.98
CA ILE A 98 5.86 14.35 -5.15
C ILE A 98 5.83 15.20 -6.41
N LEU A 99 6.95 15.27 -7.10
CA LEU A 99 7.03 15.90 -8.42
C LEU A 99 6.86 14.81 -9.48
N ILE A 100 5.91 15.02 -10.38
CA ILE A 100 5.52 14.04 -11.42
C ILE A 100 5.73 14.71 -12.77
N ASP A 101 6.55 14.13 -13.61
CA ASP A 101 6.71 14.49 -15.01
C ASP A 101 6.08 13.44 -15.93
N GLN A 102 6.23 13.62 -17.24
CA GLN A 102 5.64 12.73 -18.25
C GLN A 102 6.20 11.29 -18.21
N LYS A 103 7.31 11.02 -17.50
CA LYS A 103 8.03 9.75 -17.54
C LYS A 103 8.17 9.11 -16.16
N THR A 104 8.26 9.92 -15.10
CA THR A 104 8.66 9.43 -13.78
C THR A 104 8.08 10.31 -12.67
N ARG A 105 8.36 9.90 -11.43
CA ARG A 105 8.07 10.66 -10.22
C ARG A 105 9.29 10.72 -9.31
N THR A 106 9.44 11.82 -8.60
CA THR A 106 10.44 12.00 -7.56
C THR A 106 9.73 12.36 -6.26
N CYS A 107 9.94 11.55 -5.22
CA CYS A 107 9.29 11.72 -3.93
C CYS A 107 10.28 12.32 -2.91
N PHE A 108 9.80 13.29 -2.14
CA PHE A 108 10.51 13.91 -1.02
C PHE A 108 9.67 13.75 0.24
N GLY A 109 10.31 13.40 1.34
CA GLY A 109 9.63 13.25 2.62
C GLY A 109 10.63 13.38 3.77
N THR A 110 10.11 13.40 4.97
CA THR A 110 10.90 13.50 6.21
C THR A 110 10.92 12.16 6.97
N PHE A 111 10.75 11.04 6.27
CA PHE A 111 10.57 9.72 6.89
C PHE A 111 11.74 9.29 7.76
N ASN A 112 12.99 9.49 7.30
CA ASN A 112 14.17 9.17 8.11
C ASN A 112 14.21 9.97 9.42
N HIS A 113 13.83 11.23 9.37
CA HIS A 113 13.72 12.07 10.56
C HIS A 113 12.63 11.54 11.48
N TYR A 114 11.44 11.28 10.94
CA TYR A 114 10.29 10.74 11.66
C TYR A 114 10.59 9.44 12.42
N TYR A 115 11.28 8.48 11.80
CA TYR A 115 11.62 7.21 12.46
C TYR A 115 12.78 7.30 13.46
N ASN A 116 13.61 8.32 13.38
CA ASN A 116 14.76 8.52 14.27
C ASN A 116 14.51 9.58 15.36
N GLU A 117 13.32 10.15 15.46
CA GLU A 117 12.94 11.02 16.56
C GLU A 117 12.88 10.23 17.88
N GLU A 118 13.23 10.91 18.99
CA GLU A 118 13.09 10.32 20.34
C GLU A 118 11.63 10.08 20.71
N THR A 119 10.71 10.91 20.21
CA THR A 119 9.28 10.81 20.46
C THR A 119 8.62 9.91 19.43
N LYS A 120 8.17 8.76 19.88
CA LYS A 120 7.36 7.86 19.07
C LYS A 120 6.01 8.51 18.70
N ARG A 121 5.70 8.60 17.40
CA ARG A 121 4.49 9.25 16.89
C ARG A 121 3.58 8.30 16.10
N TRP A 122 3.34 7.12 16.66
CA TRP A 122 2.34 6.15 16.18
C TRP A 122 1.71 5.43 17.35
N ASN A 123 0.53 4.95 17.15
CA ASN A 123 -0.22 4.21 18.17
C ASN A 123 0.42 2.85 18.44
N HIS A 124 0.33 2.41 19.68
CA HIS A 124 0.39 0.98 19.95
C HIS A 124 -0.88 0.33 19.36
N PRO A 125 -0.77 -0.78 18.61
CA PRO A 125 -1.93 -1.40 17.97
C PRO A 125 -2.96 -1.90 18.98
N ASN A 126 -4.20 -2.12 18.53
CA ASN A 126 -5.29 -2.57 19.39
C ASN A 126 -5.72 -4.00 19.02
N GLN A 127 -5.45 -4.97 19.92
CA GLN A 127 -5.79 -6.37 19.68
C GLN A 127 -7.31 -6.61 19.52
N GLU A 128 -8.15 -5.84 20.22
CA GLU A 128 -9.59 -5.96 20.08
C GLU A 128 -10.08 -5.55 18.68
N ASP A 129 -9.50 -4.51 18.08
CA ASP A 129 -9.82 -4.09 16.72
C ASP A 129 -9.39 -5.14 15.69
N ILE A 130 -8.20 -5.73 15.87
CA ILE A 130 -7.73 -6.87 15.06
C ILE A 130 -8.71 -8.05 15.19
N SER A 131 -9.14 -8.38 16.41
CA SER A 131 -10.08 -9.49 16.65
C SER A 131 -11.41 -9.31 15.94
N ARG A 132 -11.87 -8.08 15.78
CA ARG A 132 -13.14 -7.71 15.13
C ARG A 132 -13.05 -7.61 13.60
N ALA A 133 -11.86 -7.58 13.04
CA ALA A 133 -11.63 -7.57 11.60
C ALA A 133 -11.67 -8.99 11.01
N LYS A 134 -11.96 -9.10 9.71
CA LYS A 134 -11.86 -10.35 8.94
C LYS A 134 -10.48 -10.49 8.32
N VAL A 135 -9.90 -9.40 7.82
CA VAL A 135 -8.57 -9.31 7.21
C VAL A 135 -7.85 -8.08 7.75
N VAL A 136 -6.53 -8.16 7.86
CA VAL A 136 -5.67 -7.04 8.29
C VAL A 136 -4.76 -6.61 7.15
N GLY A 137 -4.58 -5.30 6.98
CA GLY A 137 -3.53 -4.72 6.14
C GLY A 137 -2.45 -4.11 7.02
N LEU A 138 -1.20 -4.49 6.80
CA LEU A 138 -0.07 -4.09 7.64
C LEU A 138 1.01 -3.41 6.80
N ASP A 139 1.55 -2.30 7.32
CA ASP A 139 2.78 -1.69 6.80
C ASP A 139 3.95 -2.01 7.74
N PRO A 140 5.16 -2.29 7.22
CA PRO A 140 6.28 -2.76 8.04
C PRO A 140 7.09 -1.61 8.67
N PHE A 141 6.46 -0.49 9.02
CA PHE A 141 7.19 0.73 9.39
C PHE A 141 7.33 0.98 10.89
N PHE A 142 6.46 0.42 11.72
CA PHE A 142 6.38 0.80 13.15
C PHE A 142 7.10 -0.18 14.08
N GLY A 143 8.18 -0.79 13.61
CA GLY A 143 9.07 -1.62 14.41
C GLY A 143 8.35 -2.74 15.16
N GLU A 144 8.55 -2.81 16.49
CA GLU A 144 7.96 -3.86 17.33
C GLU A 144 6.43 -3.84 17.35
N ASP A 145 5.79 -2.67 17.21
CA ASP A 145 4.33 -2.58 17.17
C ASP A 145 3.76 -3.24 15.90
N ALA A 146 4.41 -3.10 14.75
CA ALA A 146 4.00 -3.79 13.53
C ALA A 146 4.22 -5.31 13.64
N ILE A 147 5.31 -5.75 14.30
CA ILE A 147 5.55 -7.17 14.61
C ILE A 147 4.48 -7.72 15.56
N GLU A 148 4.02 -6.92 16.51
CA GLU A 148 2.97 -7.31 17.45
C GLU A 148 1.62 -7.51 16.75
N VAL A 149 1.27 -6.64 15.78
CA VAL A 149 0.10 -6.87 14.90
C VAL A 149 0.19 -8.22 14.21
N ALA A 150 1.34 -8.56 13.63
CA ALA A 150 1.54 -9.84 12.96
C ALA A 150 1.35 -11.04 13.91
N LYS A 151 1.90 -10.97 15.12
CA LYS A 151 1.74 -12.02 16.16
C LYS A 151 0.28 -12.16 16.59
N TRP A 152 -0.43 -11.07 16.85
CA TRP A 152 -1.85 -11.12 17.19
C TRP A 152 -2.71 -11.64 16.04
N CYS A 153 -2.36 -11.34 14.80
CA CYS A 153 -3.03 -11.93 13.64
C CYS A 153 -2.89 -13.47 13.64
N GLU A 154 -1.70 -14.01 13.94
CA GLU A 154 -1.48 -15.45 14.06
C GLU A 154 -2.30 -16.04 15.22
N GLU A 155 -2.20 -15.49 16.42
CA GLU A 155 -2.93 -15.93 17.62
C GLU A 155 -4.45 -15.96 17.40
N LEU A 156 -4.98 -14.95 16.71
CA LEU A 156 -6.41 -14.78 16.45
C LEU A 156 -6.87 -15.44 15.14
N ASN A 157 -5.97 -16.12 14.42
CA ASN A 157 -6.23 -16.70 13.10
C ASN A 157 -6.80 -15.68 12.09
N LYS A 158 -6.24 -14.47 12.05
CA LYS A 158 -6.59 -13.41 11.12
C LYS A 158 -5.60 -13.37 9.97
N PRO A 159 -6.02 -13.56 8.71
CA PRO A 159 -5.12 -13.39 7.59
C PRO A 159 -4.75 -11.91 7.44
N TYR A 160 -3.50 -11.64 7.06
CA TYR A 160 -3.08 -10.28 6.76
C TYR A 160 -2.20 -10.20 5.52
N VAL A 161 -2.22 -9.01 4.92
CA VAL A 161 -1.37 -8.63 3.78
C VAL A 161 -0.34 -7.63 4.26
N VAL A 162 0.93 -7.86 3.93
CA VAL A 162 2.03 -6.90 4.12
C VAL A 162 2.66 -6.57 2.78
N ILE A 163 3.25 -5.38 2.65
CA ILE A 163 4.01 -4.95 1.47
C ILE A 163 5.44 -4.59 1.87
N ASP A 164 6.41 -4.89 0.99
CA ASP A 164 7.81 -4.49 1.12
C ASP A 164 8.46 -4.82 2.48
N CYS A 165 8.10 -5.99 3.02
CA CYS A 165 8.64 -6.53 4.24
C CYS A 165 9.81 -7.48 3.94
N ALA A 166 10.90 -7.42 4.71
CA ALA A 166 12.07 -8.28 4.54
C ALA A 166 11.73 -9.76 4.76
N TYR A 167 12.38 -10.67 4.03
CA TYR A 167 12.11 -12.12 4.08
C TYR A 167 12.40 -12.77 5.45
N ASP A 168 13.27 -12.17 6.26
CA ASP A 168 13.65 -12.63 7.60
C ASP A 168 12.87 -11.92 8.74
N SER A 169 11.86 -11.13 8.39
CA SER A 169 11.00 -10.47 9.36
C SER A 169 9.86 -11.38 9.84
N PRO A 170 9.51 -11.36 11.13
CA PRO A 170 8.31 -12.04 11.62
C PRO A 170 7.02 -11.62 10.90
N MET A 171 6.93 -10.37 10.45
CA MET A 171 5.79 -9.88 9.67
C MET A 171 5.67 -10.58 8.31
N HIS A 172 6.79 -11.01 7.71
CA HIS A 172 6.77 -11.82 6.50
C HIS A 172 6.42 -13.28 6.81
N GLU A 173 7.07 -13.85 7.82
CA GLU A 173 6.92 -15.26 8.19
C GLU A 173 5.46 -15.65 8.45
N LEU A 174 4.73 -14.78 9.15
CA LEU A 174 3.34 -15.01 9.59
C LEU A 174 2.29 -14.50 8.58
N SER A 175 2.69 -13.81 7.52
CA SER A 175 1.75 -13.20 6.56
C SER A 175 0.97 -14.22 5.76
N ALA A 176 -0.29 -13.91 5.44
CA ALA A 176 -1.07 -14.65 4.43
C ALA A 176 -0.62 -14.30 3.01
N VAL A 177 -0.27 -13.03 2.78
CA VAL A 177 0.29 -12.52 1.52
C VAL A 177 1.36 -11.48 1.83
N ASN A 178 2.55 -11.60 1.21
CA ASN A 178 3.55 -10.54 1.16
C ASN A 178 3.77 -10.11 -0.29
N VAL A 179 3.55 -8.83 -0.56
CA VAL A 179 3.79 -8.19 -1.85
C VAL A 179 5.14 -7.50 -1.81
N ILE A 180 6.04 -7.83 -2.71
CA ILE A 180 7.38 -7.23 -2.79
C ILE A 180 7.49 -6.43 -4.09
N SER A 181 7.66 -5.11 -3.96
CA SER A 181 7.74 -4.21 -5.10
C SER A 181 9.09 -4.26 -5.81
N ASN A 182 9.09 -3.91 -7.09
CA ASN A 182 10.34 -3.73 -7.84
C ASN A 182 11.24 -2.65 -7.23
N GLU A 183 10.66 -1.64 -6.62
CA GLU A 183 11.40 -0.56 -5.95
C GLU A 183 12.15 -1.11 -4.73
N TYR A 184 11.47 -1.87 -3.88
CA TYR A 184 12.06 -2.53 -2.73
C TYR A 184 13.16 -3.52 -3.12
N ILE A 185 12.92 -4.33 -4.16
CA ILE A 185 13.91 -5.27 -4.71
C ILE A 185 15.18 -4.52 -5.17
N ARG A 186 15.02 -3.46 -5.94
CA ARG A 186 16.12 -2.64 -6.43
C ARG A 186 16.88 -1.92 -5.33
N GLY A 187 16.21 -1.53 -4.27
CA GLY A 187 16.82 -0.89 -3.09
C GLY A 187 17.64 -1.87 -2.25
N ASN A 188 17.08 -3.03 -1.95
CA ASN A 188 17.59 -3.94 -0.92
C ASN A 188 18.33 -5.18 -1.45
N TYR A 189 18.05 -5.63 -2.69
CA TYR A 189 18.54 -6.91 -3.22
C TYR A 189 19.26 -6.78 -4.56
N LYS A 190 20.07 -5.74 -4.73
CA LYS A 190 20.77 -5.40 -6.01
C LYS A 190 21.62 -6.53 -6.60
N ALA A 191 22.15 -7.42 -5.76
CA ALA A 191 23.04 -8.50 -6.16
C ALA A 191 22.33 -9.84 -6.42
N LEU A 192 21.00 -9.91 -6.19
CA LEU A 192 20.25 -11.16 -6.30
C LEU A 192 19.42 -11.19 -7.59
N THR A 193 19.27 -12.40 -8.16
CA THR A 193 18.30 -12.67 -9.23
C THR A 193 16.87 -12.72 -8.65
N ARG A 194 15.87 -12.63 -9.51
CA ARG A 194 14.45 -12.72 -9.09
C ARG A 194 14.15 -14.10 -8.50
N GLU A 195 14.69 -15.14 -9.09
CA GLU A 195 14.56 -16.53 -8.67
C GLU A 195 15.17 -16.74 -7.29
N GLU A 196 16.32 -16.13 -7.00
CA GLU A 196 16.95 -16.18 -5.67
C GLU A 196 16.12 -15.42 -4.63
N ILE A 197 15.56 -14.26 -4.99
CA ILE A 197 14.66 -13.49 -4.12
C ILE A 197 13.41 -14.31 -3.85
N TYR A 198 12.73 -14.81 -4.90
CA TYR A 198 11.53 -15.64 -4.76
C TYR A 198 11.79 -16.83 -3.82
N ARG A 199 12.88 -17.57 -4.02
CA ARG A 199 13.24 -18.73 -3.19
C ARG A 199 13.44 -18.30 -1.72
N ARG A 200 14.18 -17.22 -1.46
CA ARG A 200 14.41 -16.73 -0.08
C ARG A 200 13.09 -16.37 0.60
N TYR A 201 12.23 -15.66 -0.08
CA TYR A 201 10.93 -15.29 0.48
C TYR A 201 10.04 -16.51 0.72
N THR A 202 9.88 -17.38 -0.24
CA THR A 202 9.01 -18.58 -0.10
C THR A 202 9.55 -19.60 0.92
N GLU A 203 10.85 -19.67 1.16
CA GLU A 203 11.43 -20.52 2.20
C GLU A 203 11.04 -20.10 3.61
N HIS A 204 10.74 -18.82 3.85
CA HIS A 204 10.51 -18.24 5.18
C HIS A 204 9.02 -18.03 5.52
N THR A 205 8.08 -18.36 4.66
CA THR A 205 6.65 -18.25 4.95
C THR A 205 5.85 -19.40 4.38
N LYS A 206 4.63 -19.61 4.90
CA LYS A 206 3.58 -20.44 4.27
C LYS A 206 2.62 -19.61 3.43
N GLY A 207 2.70 -18.29 3.55
CA GLY A 207 1.86 -17.35 2.81
C GLY A 207 2.20 -17.28 1.34
N LEU A 208 1.39 -16.58 0.59
CA LEU A 208 1.60 -16.27 -0.81
C LEU A 208 2.65 -15.15 -0.93
N VAL A 209 3.70 -15.40 -1.70
CA VAL A 209 4.73 -14.40 -2.04
C VAL A 209 4.45 -13.87 -3.44
N ILE A 210 4.42 -12.55 -3.60
CA ILE A 210 4.15 -11.90 -4.88
C ILE A 210 5.26 -10.87 -5.16
N LEU A 211 6.04 -11.07 -6.21
CA LEU A 211 7.03 -10.09 -6.70
C LEU A 211 6.41 -9.29 -7.84
N THR A 212 6.12 -8.00 -7.61
CA THR A 212 5.61 -7.10 -8.64
C THR A 212 6.77 -6.39 -9.34
N LEU A 213 6.75 -6.33 -10.67
CA LEU A 213 7.84 -5.81 -11.48
C LEU A 213 7.38 -4.67 -12.41
N GLY A 214 6.41 -3.89 -11.97
CA GLY A 214 5.78 -2.86 -12.76
C GLY A 214 5.00 -3.45 -13.94
N ALA A 215 5.24 -2.97 -15.15
CA ALA A 215 4.59 -3.48 -16.36
C ALA A 215 5.11 -4.86 -16.82
N LYS A 216 6.11 -5.40 -16.12
CA LYS A 216 6.63 -6.74 -16.41
C LYS A 216 5.77 -7.79 -15.72
N GLU A 217 6.10 -9.05 -15.97
CA GLU A 217 5.44 -10.22 -15.41
C GLU A 217 5.51 -10.25 -13.88
N VAL A 218 4.39 -10.50 -13.22
CA VAL A 218 4.32 -10.74 -11.78
C VAL A 218 4.72 -12.19 -11.52
N MET A 219 5.68 -12.41 -10.61
CA MET A 219 6.10 -13.74 -10.17
C MET A 219 5.48 -14.02 -8.81
N TYR A 220 4.84 -15.18 -8.63
CA TYR A 220 4.18 -15.50 -7.37
C TYR A 220 4.17 -17.00 -7.07
N GLY A 221 3.92 -17.36 -5.83
CA GLY A 221 3.72 -18.74 -5.38
C GLY A 221 4.01 -18.92 -3.89
N ARG A 222 4.01 -20.19 -3.47
CA ARG A 222 4.16 -20.59 -2.08
C ARG A 222 5.41 -21.47 -1.87
N LYS A 223 5.71 -21.74 -0.61
CA LYS A 223 6.82 -22.61 -0.20
C LYS A 223 6.73 -23.99 -0.87
N GLY A 224 7.79 -24.39 -1.52
CA GLY A 224 7.90 -25.70 -2.19
C GLY A 224 7.30 -25.76 -3.60
N GLU A 225 6.74 -24.65 -4.09
CA GLU A 225 6.20 -24.55 -5.45
C GLU A 225 7.22 -23.90 -6.40
N ALA A 226 7.14 -24.29 -7.67
CA ALA A 226 7.76 -23.52 -8.73
C ALA A 226 7.03 -22.16 -8.88
N PRO A 227 7.74 -21.09 -9.26
CA PRO A 227 7.07 -19.80 -9.42
C PRO A 227 6.04 -19.85 -10.55
N HIS A 228 4.89 -19.27 -10.28
CA HIS A 228 3.88 -18.94 -11.28
C HIS A 228 4.13 -17.52 -11.81
N PHE A 229 3.64 -17.27 -13.02
CA PHE A 229 3.81 -15.99 -13.69
C PHE A 229 2.48 -15.45 -14.17
N PHE A 230 2.24 -14.18 -13.92
CA PHE A 230 1.05 -13.48 -14.37
C PHE A 230 1.45 -12.25 -15.17
N LYS A 231 1.00 -12.14 -16.41
CA LYS A 231 1.21 -10.95 -17.24
C LYS A 231 0.24 -9.86 -16.81
N PRO A 232 0.69 -8.67 -16.36
CA PRO A 232 -0.20 -7.58 -16.00
C PRO A 232 -1.13 -7.17 -17.17
N TYR A 233 -2.25 -6.56 -16.83
CA TYR A 233 -3.17 -6.01 -17.82
C TYR A 233 -2.53 -4.83 -18.54
N ALA A 234 -2.70 -4.78 -19.86
CA ALA A 234 -2.26 -3.65 -20.67
C ALA A 234 -3.24 -2.49 -20.50
N VAL A 235 -2.72 -1.35 -20.07
CA VAL A 235 -3.50 -0.12 -19.85
C VAL A 235 -2.73 1.10 -20.33
N ASP A 236 -3.45 2.17 -20.65
CA ASP A 236 -2.86 3.47 -20.96
C ASP A 236 -2.50 4.17 -19.64
N VAL A 237 -1.21 4.20 -19.32
CA VAL A 237 -0.71 4.69 -18.03
C VAL A 237 -0.70 6.22 -17.99
N VAL A 238 -1.43 6.80 -17.04
CA VAL A 238 -1.41 8.22 -16.70
C VAL A 238 -0.43 8.48 -15.55
N SER A 239 -0.47 7.64 -14.50
CA SER A 239 0.43 7.74 -13.36
C SER A 239 0.62 6.38 -12.70
N THR A 240 1.83 6.11 -12.18
CA THR A 240 2.10 4.90 -11.38
C THR A 240 2.14 5.17 -9.87
N LEU A 241 1.82 6.40 -9.45
CA LEU A 241 1.79 6.77 -8.03
C LEU A 241 0.70 5.98 -7.30
N GLY A 242 1.07 5.28 -6.21
CA GLY A 242 0.16 4.48 -5.42
C GLY A 242 -0.28 3.13 -6.06
N ALA A 243 0.33 2.73 -7.20
CA ALA A 243 0.00 1.45 -7.83
C ALA A 243 0.33 0.25 -6.94
N GLY A 244 1.44 0.29 -6.18
CA GLY A 244 1.81 -0.75 -5.22
C GLY A 244 0.80 -0.87 -4.08
N ASP A 245 0.41 0.25 -3.51
CA ASP A 245 -0.58 0.30 -2.42
C ASP A 245 -1.96 -0.15 -2.90
N THR A 246 -2.31 0.19 -4.14
CA THR A 246 -3.53 -0.27 -4.79
C THR A 246 -3.48 -1.79 -5.03
N PHE A 247 -2.33 -2.33 -5.42
CA PHE A 247 -2.14 -3.78 -5.54
C PHE A 247 -2.31 -4.47 -4.17
N LYS A 248 -1.71 -3.92 -3.11
CA LYS A 248 -1.91 -4.38 -1.73
C LYS A 248 -3.40 -4.37 -1.34
N ALA A 249 -4.10 -3.27 -1.62
CA ALA A 249 -5.54 -3.17 -1.37
C ALA A 249 -6.34 -4.24 -2.14
N GLY A 250 -5.98 -4.51 -3.40
CA GLY A 250 -6.54 -5.60 -4.19
C GLY A 250 -6.32 -6.97 -3.57
N CYS A 251 -5.13 -7.25 -3.03
CA CYS A 251 -4.85 -8.49 -2.29
C CYS A 251 -5.70 -8.61 -1.02
N ILE A 252 -5.87 -7.52 -0.26
CA ILE A 252 -6.72 -7.49 0.95
C ILE A 252 -8.18 -7.80 0.57
N TYR A 253 -8.70 -7.15 -0.48
CA TYR A 253 -10.05 -7.39 -0.98
C TYR A 253 -10.24 -8.85 -1.42
N ALA A 254 -9.29 -9.40 -2.17
CA ALA A 254 -9.33 -10.77 -2.67
C ALA A 254 -9.31 -11.79 -1.53
N LEU A 255 -8.46 -11.61 -0.51
CA LEU A 255 -8.45 -12.43 0.71
C LEU A 255 -9.79 -12.37 1.46
N LEU A 256 -10.36 -11.17 1.60
CA LEU A 256 -11.66 -10.97 2.25
C LEU A 256 -12.77 -11.79 1.58
N HIS A 257 -12.65 -12.00 0.27
CA HIS A 257 -13.64 -12.74 -0.55
C HIS A 257 -13.26 -14.21 -0.82
N GLY A 258 -12.18 -14.71 -0.19
CA GLY A 258 -11.79 -16.13 -0.29
C GLY A 258 -11.27 -16.54 -1.66
N MET A 259 -10.71 -15.63 -2.44
CA MET A 259 -10.12 -15.89 -3.75
C MET A 259 -8.86 -16.77 -3.61
N ASN A 260 -8.61 -17.64 -4.60
CA ASN A 260 -7.37 -18.42 -4.67
C ASN A 260 -6.17 -17.56 -5.12
N ASP A 261 -4.96 -18.12 -5.13
CA ASP A 261 -3.71 -17.38 -5.39
C ASP A 261 -3.69 -16.70 -6.77
N GLU A 262 -4.17 -17.38 -7.82
CA GLU A 262 -4.25 -16.81 -9.17
C GLU A 262 -5.31 -15.69 -9.24
N GLU A 263 -6.45 -15.89 -8.61
CA GLU A 263 -7.50 -14.87 -8.52
C GLU A 263 -7.04 -13.65 -7.73
N ILE A 264 -6.28 -13.83 -6.62
CA ILE A 264 -5.67 -12.73 -5.84
C ILE A 264 -4.77 -11.90 -6.76
N VAL A 265 -3.85 -12.55 -7.47
CA VAL A 265 -2.89 -11.84 -8.34
C VAL A 265 -3.59 -11.17 -9.51
N SER A 266 -4.57 -11.84 -10.13
CA SER A 266 -5.38 -11.29 -11.22
C SER A 266 -6.16 -10.06 -10.78
N PHE A 267 -6.90 -10.14 -9.67
CA PHE A 267 -7.71 -9.04 -9.15
C PHE A 267 -6.83 -7.85 -8.72
N ALA A 268 -5.75 -8.11 -7.96
CA ALA A 268 -4.83 -7.07 -7.52
C ALA A 268 -4.13 -6.39 -8.70
N SER A 269 -3.74 -7.14 -9.74
CA SER A 269 -3.17 -6.59 -10.97
C SER A 269 -4.16 -5.72 -11.74
N ALA A 270 -5.43 -6.13 -11.83
CA ALA A 270 -6.46 -5.34 -12.48
C ALA A 270 -6.76 -4.05 -11.69
N CYS A 271 -6.85 -4.15 -10.36
CA CYS A 271 -7.05 -3.02 -9.47
C CYS A 271 -5.93 -1.97 -9.64
N ALA A 272 -4.66 -2.40 -9.59
CA ALA A 272 -3.49 -1.53 -9.82
C ALA A 272 -3.44 -0.99 -11.26
N GLY A 273 -3.84 -1.80 -12.24
CA GLY A 273 -3.94 -1.39 -13.64
C GLY A 273 -4.92 -0.23 -13.82
N ILE A 274 -6.14 -0.35 -13.29
CA ILE A 274 -7.15 0.74 -13.32
C ILE A 274 -6.62 1.99 -12.59
N ALA A 275 -5.99 1.85 -11.43
CA ALA A 275 -5.38 2.99 -10.72
C ALA A 275 -4.35 3.71 -11.59
N CYS A 276 -3.56 2.99 -12.36
CA CYS A 276 -2.58 3.60 -13.27
C CYS A 276 -3.19 4.41 -14.41
N THR A 277 -4.46 4.20 -14.78
CA THR A 277 -5.15 4.98 -15.82
C THR A 277 -5.70 6.32 -15.32
N LYS A 278 -5.58 6.60 -14.03
CA LYS A 278 -6.21 7.75 -13.36
C LYS A 278 -5.21 8.49 -12.46
N PHE A 279 -5.46 9.78 -12.28
CA PHE A 279 -4.73 10.61 -11.32
C PHE A 279 -5.58 11.78 -10.84
N PRO A 280 -5.50 12.13 -9.56
CA PRO A 280 -4.93 11.38 -8.45
C PRO A 280 -5.88 10.29 -7.93
N ILE A 281 -5.32 9.19 -7.40
CA ILE A 281 -6.10 8.05 -6.89
C ILE A 281 -7.14 8.45 -5.83
N PRO A 282 -6.84 9.33 -4.83
CA PRO A 282 -7.82 9.68 -3.81
C PRO A 282 -9.12 10.29 -4.35
N LEU A 283 -9.07 10.93 -5.51
CA LEU A 283 -10.26 11.49 -6.17
C LEU A 283 -10.87 10.52 -7.20
N ASN A 284 -10.09 9.58 -7.70
CA ASN A 284 -10.47 8.67 -8.79
C ASN A 284 -10.06 7.22 -8.47
N PRO A 285 -10.46 6.64 -7.33
CA PRO A 285 -10.09 5.28 -6.98
C PRO A 285 -10.70 4.27 -7.98
N PRO A 286 -10.07 3.09 -8.15
CA PRO A 286 -10.65 2.00 -8.93
C PRO A 286 -12.02 1.58 -8.38
N THR A 287 -12.94 1.19 -9.25
CA THR A 287 -14.24 0.61 -8.89
C THR A 287 -14.30 -0.87 -9.26
N LEU A 288 -15.20 -1.63 -8.62
CA LEU A 288 -15.39 -3.05 -8.94
C LEU A 288 -15.80 -3.26 -10.41
N GLU A 289 -16.65 -2.38 -10.95
CA GLU A 289 -17.09 -2.43 -12.34
C GLU A 289 -15.91 -2.30 -13.30
N GLU A 290 -15.02 -1.33 -13.10
CA GLU A 290 -13.82 -1.12 -13.91
C GLU A 290 -12.85 -2.29 -13.82
N ILE A 291 -12.64 -2.82 -12.60
CA ILE A 291 -11.75 -3.96 -12.37
C ILE A 291 -12.28 -5.20 -13.12
N HIS A 292 -13.55 -5.51 -12.97
CA HIS A 292 -14.17 -6.66 -13.66
C HIS A 292 -14.19 -6.48 -15.17
N ALA A 293 -14.47 -5.28 -15.67
CA ALA A 293 -14.42 -4.99 -17.10
C ALA A 293 -13.01 -5.22 -17.67
N LEU A 294 -11.96 -4.79 -16.94
CA LEU A 294 -10.58 -5.02 -17.36
C LEU A 294 -10.21 -6.53 -17.34
N GLN A 295 -10.67 -7.28 -16.33
CA GLN A 295 -10.45 -8.73 -16.28
C GLN A 295 -11.10 -9.45 -17.45
N GLN A 296 -12.37 -9.13 -17.77
CA GLN A 296 -13.12 -9.72 -18.88
C GLN A 296 -12.56 -9.37 -20.27
N ALA A 297 -11.97 -8.20 -20.42
CA ALA A 297 -11.37 -7.79 -21.70
C ALA A 297 -10.10 -8.58 -22.07
N ARG A 298 -9.56 -9.39 -21.16
CA ARG A 298 -8.38 -10.24 -21.36
C ARG A 298 -8.74 -11.62 -21.97
N ASP A 299 -9.94 -12.10 -21.70
CA ASP A 299 -10.47 -13.41 -22.17
C ASP A 299 -10.97 -13.29 -23.64
#